data_735aa622e91b718a04846b3f98ac7921
#
_entry.id   735aa622e91b718a04846b3f98ac7921
#
_cell.length_a   1.000
_cell.length_b   1.000
_cell.length_c   1.000
_cell.angle_alpha   90.00
_cell.angle_beta   90.00
_cell.angle_gamma   90.00
#
_symmetry.space_group_name_H-M   'P 1'
#
loop_
_entity.id
_entity.type
_entity.pdbx_description
1 polymer ?
#
loop_
_entity_poly.entity_id
_entity_poly.type
_entity_poly.pdbx_seq_one_letter_code
_entity_poly.pdbx_strand_id
1 'polypeptide(L)'
;MSVSLRPATAADIDFIAELYAAEDVRPFLAATGRFDRETLLEQIAAFEAEPETGGLILIEVDGEPAGVSAWQRVSERSRIAHLGGLAVHAAFRGRRVSDDAARQLQHHLIIERGLHRLELEIYGFNERAQRHAERAGFVREGVKRQAYRRGDGWVDGVCYALVEEDLREPGRNGL
;
A
#
# COMPACT_ATOMS: atom_id res chain seq x y z
N MET A 1 -7.78 -20.48 5.59
CA MET A 1 -7.80 -19.04 5.26
C MET A 1 -6.78 -18.82 4.16
N SER A 2 -7.25 -18.46 2.98
CA SER A 2 -6.43 -18.17 1.81
C SER A 2 -6.53 -16.66 1.51
N VAL A 3 -5.39 -15.99 1.43
CA VAL A 3 -5.33 -14.59 0.99
C VAL A 3 -4.96 -14.57 -0.49
N SER A 4 -5.70 -13.84 -1.31
CA SER A 4 -5.43 -13.62 -2.72
C SER A 4 -5.47 -12.14 -3.08
N LEU A 5 -4.78 -11.78 -4.14
CA LEU A 5 -4.73 -10.42 -4.67
C LEU A 5 -5.23 -10.42 -6.11
N ARG A 6 -6.01 -9.41 -6.46
CA ARG A 6 -6.35 -9.12 -7.84
C ARG A 6 -6.47 -7.62 -8.09
N PRO A 7 -6.37 -7.15 -9.33
CA PRO A 7 -6.74 -5.78 -9.65
C PRO A 7 -8.20 -5.50 -9.22
N ALA A 8 -8.41 -4.34 -8.63
CA ALA A 8 -9.76 -3.86 -8.35
C ALA A 8 -10.44 -3.42 -9.64
N THR A 9 -11.74 -3.63 -9.71
CA THR A 9 -12.60 -3.24 -10.83
C THR A 9 -13.68 -2.28 -10.37
N ALA A 10 -14.44 -1.71 -11.29
CA ALA A 10 -15.57 -0.85 -10.96
C ALA A 10 -16.62 -1.54 -10.07
N ALA A 11 -16.71 -2.87 -10.10
CA ALA A 11 -17.61 -3.63 -9.24
C ALA A 11 -17.21 -3.59 -7.75
N ASP A 12 -15.95 -3.31 -7.45
CA ASP A 12 -15.41 -3.27 -6.09
C ASP A 12 -15.52 -1.90 -5.42
N ILE A 13 -16.01 -0.90 -6.17
CA ILE A 13 -15.93 0.51 -5.75
C ILE A 13 -16.66 0.78 -4.44
N ASP A 14 -17.81 0.14 -4.21
CA ASP A 14 -18.60 0.36 -3.00
C ASP A 14 -17.82 -0.11 -1.76
N PHE A 15 -17.23 -1.29 -1.84
CA PHE A 15 -16.39 -1.81 -0.76
C PHE A 15 -15.17 -0.92 -0.50
N ILE A 16 -14.46 -0.48 -1.55
CA ILE A 16 -13.24 0.33 -1.41
C ILE A 16 -13.58 1.71 -0.82
N ALA A 17 -14.62 2.37 -1.33
CA ALA A 17 -15.04 3.68 -0.85
C ALA A 17 -15.52 3.63 0.61
N GLU A 18 -16.28 2.61 0.99
CA GLU A 18 -16.72 2.39 2.36
C GLU A 18 -15.53 2.14 3.30
N LEU A 19 -14.59 1.26 2.88
CA LEU A 19 -13.39 0.95 3.67
C LEU A 19 -12.52 2.19 3.90
N TYR A 20 -12.31 3.01 2.87
CA TYR A 20 -11.51 4.24 3.00
C TYR A 20 -12.21 5.35 3.78
N ALA A 21 -13.56 5.35 3.82
CA ALA A 21 -14.34 6.29 4.61
C ALA A 21 -14.42 5.90 6.10
N ALA A 22 -14.09 4.66 6.47
CA ALA A 22 -14.17 4.16 7.83
C ALA A 22 -13.35 5.02 8.81
N GLU A 23 -13.91 5.33 9.97
CA GLU A 23 -13.30 6.22 10.98
C GLU A 23 -11.94 5.73 11.48
N ASP A 24 -11.72 4.42 11.47
CA ASP A 24 -10.49 3.77 11.90
C ASP A 24 -9.47 3.53 10.76
N VAL A 25 -9.80 3.96 9.54
CA VAL A 25 -8.94 3.90 8.35
C VAL A 25 -8.58 5.31 7.86
N ARG A 26 -9.60 6.14 7.63
CA ARG A 26 -9.46 7.47 7.04
C ARG A 26 -8.36 8.35 7.64
N PRO A 27 -8.16 8.42 8.98
CA PRO A 27 -7.11 9.27 9.57
C PRO A 27 -5.68 8.86 9.20
N PHE A 28 -5.49 7.62 8.77
CA PHE A 28 -4.18 7.04 8.49
C PHE A 28 -3.84 6.98 7.00
N LEU A 29 -4.78 7.28 6.12
CA LEU A 29 -4.52 7.37 4.69
C LEU A 29 -3.68 8.63 4.42
N ALA A 30 -2.58 8.45 3.70
CA ALA A 30 -1.76 9.57 3.26
C ALA A 30 -2.58 10.40 2.26
N ALA A 31 -3.03 11.56 2.71
CA ALA A 31 -3.97 12.39 1.98
C ALA A 31 -3.27 13.24 0.92
N THR A 32 -2.72 12.60 -0.09
CA THR A 32 -2.36 13.29 -1.35
C THR A 32 -3.49 13.21 -2.37
N GLY A 33 -4.54 12.46 -2.09
CA GLY A 33 -5.66 12.23 -3.00
C GLY A 33 -7.03 12.34 -2.33
N ARG A 34 -8.04 12.45 -3.16
CA ARG A 34 -9.42 12.22 -2.80
C ARG A 34 -9.70 10.72 -2.87
N PHE A 35 -10.39 10.22 -1.87
CA PHE A 35 -10.82 8.82 -1.79
C PHE A 35 -12.34 8.71 -1.96
N ASP A 36 -12.95 9.70 -2.64
CA ASP A 36 -14.35 9.63 -3.02
C ASP A 36 -14.54 8.65 -4.19
N ARG A 37 -15.77 8.20 -4.33
CA ARG A 37 -16.16 7.19 -5.32
C ARG A 37 -15.78 7.56 -6.75
N GLU A 38 -15.97 8.82 -7.13
CA GLU A 38 -15.69 9.31 -8.49
C GLU A 38 -14.19 9.22 -8.79
N THR A 39 -13.35 9.75 -7.89
CA THR A 39 -11.89 9.71 -8.02
C THR A 39 -11.37 8.27 -8.04
N LEU A 40 -11.93 7.37 -7.23
CA LEU A 40 -11.53 5.96 -7.21
C LEU A 40 -11.90 5.24 -8.52
N LEU A 41 -13.07 5.54 -9.09
CA LEU A 41 -13.47 5.00 -10.41
C LEU A 41 -12.56 5.49 -11.53
N GLU A 42 -12.20 6.77 -11.52
CA GLU A 42 -11.24 7.34 -12.47
C GLU A 42 -9.88 6.66 -12.37
N GLN A 43 -9.40 6.41 -11.15
CA GLN A 43 -8.14 5.69 -10.92
C GLN A 43 -8.20 4.25 -11.42
N ILE A 44 -9.28 3.53 -11.14
CA ILE A 44 -9.47 2.15 -11.63
C ILE A 44 -9.42 2.16 -13.16
N ALA A 45 -10.19 3.03 -13.82
CA ALA A 45 -10.22 3.11 -15.27
C ALA A 45 -8.85 3.46 -15.88
N ALA A 46 -8.10 4.37 -15.25
CA ALA A 46 -6.75 4.73 -15.68
C ALA A 46 -5.78 3.54 -15.59
N PHE A 47 -5.84 2.77 -14.50
CA PHE A 47 -4.99 1.59 -14.33
C PHE A 47 -5.43 0.40 -15.20
N GLU A 48 -6.70 0.27 -15.51
CA GLU A 48 -7.17 -0.71 -16.49
C GLU A 48 -6.63 -0.39 -17.91
N ALA A 49 -6.58 0.90 -18.26
CA ALA A 49 -6.02 1.36 -19.54
C ALA A 49 -4.50 1.21 -19.62
N GLU A 50 -3.79 1.48 -18.52
CA GLU A 50 -2.33 1.45 -18.45
C GLU A 50 -1.84 0.66 -17.23
N PRO A 51 -2.00 -0.69 -17.21
CA PRO A 51 -1.71 -1.53 -16.04
C PRO A 51 -0.23 -1.57 -15.63
N GLU A 52 0.67 -1.06 -16.49
CA GLU A 52 2.09 -0.93 -16.18
C GLU A 52 2.41 0.28 -15.29
N THR A 53 1.50 1.24 -15.18
CA THR A 53 1.73 2.48 -14.45
C THR A 53 1.32 2.38 -12.99
N GLY A 54 0.43 1.44 -12.62
CA GLY A 54 -0.05 1.31 -11.26
C GLY A 54 -1.24 0.36 -11.13
N GLY A 55 -1.85 0.34 -9.96
CA GLY A 55 -3.04 -0.43 -9.70
C GLY A 55 -3.64 -0.21 -8.31
N LEU A 56 -4.95 -0.25 -8.24
CA LEU A 56 -5.67 -0.57 -7.01
C LEU A 56 -5.79 -2.09 -6.93
N ILE A 57 -5.32 -2.68 -5.84
CA ILE A 57 -5.27 -4.12 -5.64
C ILE A 57 -6.26 -4.50 -4.55
N LEU A 58 -7.28 -5.26 -4.91
CA LEU A 58 -8.19 -5.84 -3.92
C LEU A 58 -7.52 -7.02 -3.23
N ILE A 59 -7.66 -7.05 -1.93
CA ILE A 59 -7.21 -8.15 -1.07
C ILE A 59 -8.45 -8.97 -0.72
N GLU A 60 -8.42 -10.24 -1.02
CA GLU A 60 -9.51 -11.17 -0.72
C GLU A 60 -9.08 -12.21 0.31
N VAL A 61 -10.00 -12.63 1.15
CA VAL A 61 -9.85 -13.75 2.08
C VAL A 61 -10.93 -14.77 1.75
N ASP A 62 -10.52 -15.96 1.34
CA ASP A 62 -11.42 -17.06 0.93
C ASP A 62 -12.46 -16.61 -0.13
N GLY A 63 -12.05 -15.66 -1.02
CA GLY A 63 -12.87 -15.09 -2.09
C GLY A 63 -13.75 -13.91 -1.69
N GLU A 64 -13.71 -13.47 -0.43
CA GLU A 64 -14.45 -12.29 0.03
C GLU A 64 -13.55 -11.05 0.08
N PRO A 65 -14.02 -9.86 -0.34
CA PRO A 65 -13.29 -8.61 -0.21
C PRO A 65 -12.92 -8.32 1.24
N ALA A 66 -11.62 -8.21 1.52
CA ALA A 66 -11.08 -8.05 2.87
C ALA A 66 -10.23 -6.79 3.05
N GLY A 67 -9.75 -6.22 1.96
CA GLY A 67 -8.90 -5.03 2.02
C GLY A 67 -8.52 -4.51 0.65
N VAL A 68 -7.71 -3.46 0.64
CA VAL A 68 -7.21 -2.83 -0.57
C VAL A 68 -5.79 -2.32 -0.33
N SER A 69 -4.99 -2.26 -1.37
CA SER A 69 -3.71 -1.57 -1.44
C SER A 69 -3.57 -0.90 -2.79
N ALA A 70 -2.69 0.08 -2.90
CA ALA A 70 -2.40 0.74 -4.17
C ALA A 70 -0.89 0.74 -4.42
N TRP A 71 -0.53 0.76 -5.69
CA TRP A 71 0.83 1.00 -6.12
C TRP A 71 0.85 1.91 -7.35
N GLN A 72 1.91 2.66 -7.53
CA GLN A 72 2.12 3.50 -8.69
C GLN A 72 3.60 3.53 -9.06
N ARG A 73 3.91 3.36 -10.34
CA ARG A 73 5.26 3.53 -10.84
C ARG A 73 5.64 5.00 -10.79
N VAL A 74 6.71 5.33 -10.09
CA VAL A 74 7.21 6.70 -9.92
C VAL A 74 8.47 6.96 -10.75
N SER A 75 9.16 5.91 -11.20
CA SER A 75 10.29 6.01 -12.11
C SER A 75 10.39 4.75 -12.97
N GLU A 76 10.20 4.91 -14.25
CA GLU A 76 10.41 3.83 -15.22
C GLU A 76 11.90 3.50 -15.37
N ARG A 77 12.73 4.52 -15.57
CA ARG A 77 14.19 4.36 -15.70
C ARG A 77 14.82 3.63 -14.52
N SER A 78 14.44 3.98 -13.30
CA SER A 78 14.98 3.38 -12.07
C SER A 78 14.15 2.21 -11.57
N ARG A 79 13.05 1.86 -12.26
CA ARG A 79 12.14 0.77 -11.92
C ARG A 79 11.64 0.85 -10.48
N ILE A 80 11.16 2.05 -10.09
CA ILE A 80 10.68 2.34 -8.74
C ILE A 80 9.16 2.46 -8.75
N ALA A 81 8.51 1.84 -7.78
CA ALA A 81 7.10 2.06 -7.48
C ALA A 81 6.89 2.54 -6.04
N HIS A 82 5.88 3.38 -5.88
CA HIS A 82 5.37 3.79 -4.58
C HIS A 82 4.16 2.95 -4.19
N LEU A 83 4.15 2.45 -2.97
CA LEU A 83 3.03 1.72 -2.38
C LEU A 83 2.27 2.61 -1.40
N GLY A 84 0.95 2.46 -1.36
CA GLY A 84 0.12 3.22 -0.44
C GLY A 84 -1.27 2.62 -0.26
N GLY A 85 -2.10 3.32 0.52
CA GLY A 85 -3.52 3.01 0.64
C GLY A 85 -3.85 1.64 1.24
N LEU A 86 -2.89 0.97 1.90
CA LEU A 86 -3.15 -0.33 2.51
C LEU A 86 -4.18 -0.19 3.64
N ALA A 87 -5.33 -0.80 3.45
CA ALA A 87 -6.37 -0.90 4.44
C ALA A 87 -6.96 -2.31 4.47
N VAL A 88 -7.22 -2.82 5.67
CA VAL A 88 -7.86 -4.12 5.89
C VAL A 88 -9.13 -3.89 6.71
N HIS A 89 -10.24 -4.42 6.22
CA HIS A 89 -11.54 -4.35 6.88
C HIS A 89 -11.48 -4.97 8.28
N ALA A 90 -12.17 -4.37 9.23
CA ALA A 90 -12.09 -4.73 10.66
C ALA A 90 -12.32 -6.21 10.94
N ALA A 91 -13.25 -6.86 10.21
CA ALA A 91 -13.57 -8.27 10.36
C ALA A 91 -12.40 -9.23 10.04
N PHE A 92 -11.40 -8.77 9.29
CA PHE A 92 -10.26 -9.58 8.83
C PHE A 92 -8.94 -9.22 9.53
N ARG A 93 -8.95 -8.24 10.44
CA ARG A 93 -7.75 -7.84 11.18
C ARG A 93 -7.31 -8.90 12.19
N GLY A 94 -6.05 -8.86 12.57
CA GLY A 94 -5.47 -9.80 13.53
C GLY A 94 -5.17 -11.21 12.97
N ARG A 95 -5.46 -11.43 11.69
CA ARG A 95 -5.29 -12.72 10.99
C ARG A 95 -4.10 -12.75 10.03
N ARG A 96 -3.18 -11.81 10.14
CA ARG A 96 -2.01 -11.63 9.25
C ARG A 96 -2.34 -11.35 7.78
N VAL A 97 -3.56 -10.96 7.47
CA VAL A 97 -4.00 -10.67 6.09
C VAL A 97 -3.11 -9.62 5.43
N SER A 98 -2.77 -8.55 6.15
CA SER A 98 -1.87 -7.51 5.64
C SER A 98 -0.44 -8.01 5.38
N ASP A 99 0.08 -8.92 6.23
CA ASP A 99 1.42 -9.47 6.07
C ASP A 99 1.48 -10.42 4.85
N ASP A 100 0.44 -11.23 4.65
CA ASP A 100 0.33 -12.13 3.49
C ASP A 100 0.13 -11.35 2.19
N ALA A 101 -0.73 -10.33 2.21
CA ALA A 101 -0.95 -9.43 1.07
C ALA A 101 0.33 -8.68 0.69
N ALA A 102 1.06 -8.13 1.66
CA ALA A 102 2.31 -7.43 1.41
C ALA A 102 3.35 -8.33 0.73
N ARG A 103 3.54 -9.58 1.20
CA ARG A 103 4.47 -10.53 0.59
C ARG A 103 4.11 -10.88 -0.85
N GLN A 104 2.83 -11.13 -1.12
CA GLN A 104 2.36 -11.41 -2.48
C GLN A 104 2.56 -10.22 -3.40
N LEU A 105 2.22 -9.01 -2.96
CA LEU A 105 2.38 -7.80 -3.76
C LEU A 105 3.85 -7.48 -4.03
N GLN A 106 4.73 -7.63 -3.03
CA GLN A 106 6.17 -7.47 -3.18
C GLN A 106 6.73 -8.45 -4.22
N HIS A 107 6.37 -9.74 -4.11
CA HIS A 107 6.79 -10.75 -5.08
C HIS A 107 6.30 -10.40 -6.49
N HIS A 108 5.03 -10.05 -6.63
CA HIS A 108 4.46 -9.67 -7.91
C HIS A 108 5.19 -8.47 -8.53
N LEU A 109 5.41 -7.41 -7.76
CA LEU A 109 6.02 -6.19 -8.28
C LEU A 109 7.53 -6.35 -8.55
N ILE A 110 8.27 -6.97 -7.66
CA ILE A 110 9.74 -7.12 -7.81
C ILE A 110 10.08 -8.26 -8.77
N ILE A 111 9.52 -9.45 -8.55
CA ILE A 111 9.96 -10.64 -9.30
C ILE A 111 9.24 -10.76 -10.64
N GLU A 112 7.91 -10.62 -10.67
CA GLU A 112 7.16 -10.85 -11.90
C GLU A 112 7.16 -9.63 -12.83
N ARG A 113 7.07 -8.40 -12.27
CA ARG A 113 7.09 -7.15 -13.04
C ARG A 113 8.47 -6.52 -13.19
N GLY A 114 9.49 -7.05 -12.51
CA GLY A 114 10.87 -6.62 -12.62
C GLY A 114 11.16 -5.23 -12.06
N LEU A 115 10.35 -4.74 -11.11
CA LEU A 115 10.68 -3.52 -10.38
C LEU A 115 11.93 -3.76 -9.52
N HIS A 116 12.76 -2.74 -9.38
CA HIS A 116 13.98 -2.83 -8.57
C HIS A 116 13.74 -2.40 -7.12
N ARG A 117 12.83 -1.45 -6.90
CA ARG A 117 12.61 -0.82 -5.61
C ARG A 117 11.14 -0.49 -5.38
N LEU A 118 10.67 -0.77 -4.18
CA LEU A 118 9.38 -0.34 -3.68
C LEU A 118 9.57 0.68 -2.57
N GLU A 119 8.82 1.76 -2.60
CA GLU A 119 8.85 2.82 -1.61
C GLU A 119 7.48 2.98 -0.96
N LEU A 120 7.46 3.38 0.30
CA LEU A 120 6.25 3.82 0.97
C LEU A 120 6.56 4.90 1.99
N GLU A 121 5.57 5.70 2.31
CA GLU A 121 5.66 6.74 3.30
C GLU A 121 4.50 6.63 4.30
N ILE A 122 4.82 6.72 5.58
CA ILE A 122 3.87 6.52 6.67
C ILE A 122 3.90 7.76 7.55
N TYR A 123 2.73 8.27 7.95
CA TYR A 123 2.66 9.33 8.95
C TYR A 123 3.40 8.94 10.24
N GLY A 124 4.17 9.88 10.79
CA GLY A 124 5.01 9.63 11.96
C GLY A 124 4.24 9.13 13.19
N PHE A 125 2.97 9.49 13.32
CA PHE A 125 2.09 9.01 14.41
C PHE A 125 1.49 7.62 14.16
N ASN A 126 1.60 7.07 12.95
CA ASN A 126 1.04 5.76 12.60
C ASN A 126 2.01 4.62 12.90
N GLU A 127 2.32 4.40 14.17
CA GLU A 127 3.24 3.37 14.63
C GLU A 127 2.82 1.95 14.20
N ARG A 128 1.50 1.70 14.07
CA ARG A 128 1.00 0.38 13.62
C ARG A 128 1.45 0.07 12.21
N ALA A 129 1.34 1.04 11.31
CA ALA A 129 1.78 0.87 9.92
C ALA A 129 3.31 0.78 9.83
N GLN A 130 4.05 1.54 10.64
CA GLN A 130 5.51 1.46 10.70
C GLN A 130 5.97 0.05 11.11
N ARG A 131 5.42 -0.49 12.20
CA ARG A 131 5.71 -1.87 12.62
C ARG A 131 5.30 -2.92 11.58
N HIS A 132 4.22 -2.67 10.83
CA HIS A 132 3.84 -3.55 9.72
C HIS A 132 4.85 -3.49 8.57
N ALA A 133 5.28 -2.30 8.15
CA ALA A 133 6.28 -2.13 7.10
C ALA A 133 7.60 -2.86 7.45
N GLU A 134 8.08 -2.71 8.68
CA GLU A 134 9.29 -3.38 9.16
C GLU A 134 9.13 -4.91 9.16
N ARG A 135 7.99 -5.45 9.63
CA ARG A 135 7.72 -6.90 9.55
C ARG A 135 7.59 -7.40 8.12
N ALA A 136 7.14 -6.56 7.22
CA ALA A 136 7.05 -6.87 5.79
C ALA A 136 8.41 -6.74 5.06
N GLY A 137 9.50 -6.43 5.77
CA GLY A 137 10.84 -6.38 5.23
C GLY A 137 11.28 -5.01 4.71
N PHE A 138 10.46 -3.98 4.85
CA PHE A 138 10.87 -2.63 4.46
C PHE A 138 11.88 -2.05 5.46
N VAL A 139 12.89 -1.38 4.92
CA VAL A 139 13.94 -0.70 5.68
C VAL A 139 13.58 0.77 5.83
N ARG A 140 13.68 1.30 7.04
CA ARG A 140 13.49 2.72 7.31
C ARG A 140 14.67 3.53 6.79
N GLU A 141 14.40 4.52 5.93
CA GLU A 141 15.45 5.35 5.32
C GLU A 141 15.53 6.76 5.89
N GLY A 142 14.46 7.26 6.49
CA GLY A 142 14.49 8.59 7.05
C GLY A 142 13.13 9.16 7.46
N VAL A 143 13.17 10.44 7.82
CA VAL A 143 11.99 11.21 8.21
C VAL A 143 11.93 12.51 7.42
N LYS A 144 10.83 12.75 6.77
CA LYS A 144 10.46 14.05 6.21
C LYS A 144 9.78 14.85 7.30
N ARG A 145 10.50 15.75 7.91
CA ARG A 145 9.97 16.55 9.03
C ARG A 145 8.86 17.48 8.55
N GLN A 146 7.72 17.48 9.25
CA GLN A 146 6.59 18.37 9.00
C GLN A 146 6.14 18.41 7.53
N ALA A 147 6.16 17.24 6.87
CA ALA A 147 5.90 17.13 5.44
C ALA A 147 4.40 17.18 5.09
N TYR A 148 3.53 16.89 6.05
CA TYR A 148 2.10 16.78 5.80
C TYR A 148 1.29 17.70 6.69
N ARG A 149 0.39 18.48 6.08
CA ARG A 149 -0.58 19.26 6.83
C ARG A 149 -1.71 18.38 7.36
N ARG A 150 -1.99 18.47 8.66
CA ARG A 150 -3.10 17.78 9.32
C ARG A 150 -3.82 18.74 10.26
N GLY A 151 -5.10 19.04 9.96
CA GLY A 151 -5.82 20.08 10.67
C GLY A 151 -5.08 21.41 10.60
N ASP A 152 -4.81 22.02 11.75
CA ASP A 152 -4.06 23.27 11.84
C ASP A 152 -2.56 23.09 12.05
N GLY A 153 -2.06 21.85 12.03
CA GLY A 153 -0.67 21.50 12.27
C GLY A 153 -0.01 20.75 11.13
N TRP A 154 1.22 20.31 11.40
CA TRP A 154 2.05 19.54 10.49
C TRP A 154 2.51 18.26 11.16
N VAL A 155 2.64 17.20 10.39
CA VAL A 155 3.13 15.90 10.84
C VAL A 155 4.26 15.40 9.96
N ASP A 156 5.12 14.58 10.54
CA ASP A 156 6.23 13.96 9.84
C ASP A 156 5.75 12.82 8.94
N GLY A 157 6.49 12.57 7.86
CA GLY A 157 6.42 11.34 7.07
C GLY A 157 7.65 10.48 7.32
N VAL A 158 7.46 9.19 7.58
CA VAL A 158 8.56 8.23 7.73
C VAL A 158 8.69 7.44 6.43
N CYS A 159 9.87 7.51 5.82
CA CYS A 159 10.17 6.88 4.55
C CYS A 159 10.71 5.48 4.76
N TYR A 160 10.19 4.54 3.99
CA TYR A 160 10.60 3.14 3.96
C TYR A 160 10.81 2.69 2.53
N ALA A 161 11.73 1.77 2.33
CA ALA A 161 11.94 1.13 1.06
C ALA A 161 12.28 -0.35 1.20
N LEU A 162 12.04 -1.08 0.10
CA LEU A 162 12.43 -2.46 -0.07
C LEU A 162 13.03 -2.60 -1.47
N VAL A 163 14.22 -3.20 -1.58
CA VAL A 163 14.88 -3.45 -2.85
C VAL A 163 14.88 -4.93 -3.20
N GLU A 164 15.14 -5.26 -4.46
CA GLU A 164 15.16 -6.63 -4.95
C GLU A 164 16.06 -7.56 -4.12
N GLU A 165 17.19 -7.05 -3.64
CA GLU A 165 18.13 -7.81 -2.82
C GLU A 165 17.52 -8.25 -1.48
N ASP A 166 16.67 -7.42 -0.86
CA ASP A 166 16.01 -7.71 0.41
C ASP A 166 15.07 -8.92 0.32
N LEU A 167 14.46 -9.16 -0.85
CA LEU A 167 13.61 -10.33 -1.09
C LEU A 167 14.41 -11.61 -1.34
N ARG A 168 15.60 -11.48 -1.91
CA ARG A 168 16.46 -12.64 -2.24
C ARG A 168 17.23 -13.15 -1.04
N GLU A 169 17.56 -12.26 -0.09
CA GLU A 169 18.32 -12.57 1.12
C GLU A 169 17.58 -12.07 2.38
N PRO A 170 16.45 -12.68 2.77
CA PRO A 170 15.72 -12.25 3.96
C PRO A 170 16.58 -12.48 5.21
N GLY A 171 17.02 -11.39 5.84
CA GLY A 171 17.80 -11.42 7.07
C GLY A 171 19.13 -10.64 7.06
N ARG A 172 19.49 -9.99 5.96
CA ARG A 172 20.75 -9.22 5.86
C ARG A 172 20.69 -7.81 6.48
N ASN A 173 19.51 -7.32 6.82
CA ASN A 173 19.28 -5.96 7.32
C ASN A 173 19.36 -5.86 8.85
N GLY A 174 20.26 -6.60 9.47
CA GLY A 174 20.63 -6.51 10.89
C GLY A 174 22.02 -5.92 11.05
N LEU A 175 22.15 -4.61 10.87
CA LEU A 175 23.26 -3.81 11.43
C LEU A 175 22.69 -2.75 12.34
#